data_d17e582569e0a72f7eb0d75685164e84
#
_entry.id   d17e582569e0a72f7eb0d75685164e84
#
_cell.length_a   1.000
_cell.length_b   1.000
_cell.length_c   1.000
_cell.angle_alpha   90.00
_cell.angle_beta   90.00
_cell.angle_gamma   90.00
#
_symmetry.space_group_name_H-M   'P 1'
#
loop_
_entity.id
_entity.type
_entity.pdbx_description
1 polymer ?
#
loop_
_entity_poly.entity_id
_entity_poly.type
_entity_poly.pdbx_seq_one_letter_code
_entity_poly.pdbx_strand_id
1 'polypeptide(L)'
;KSVKADKEFSWDVVLKKAIMSDGTMLWDSWFGKKEMERKKKFYADSGQPYKFYQEYMMEVQSADNSIFTREHIKYWDGIFKYDEDTDLCFVNIDGELKPINVFVGVDPATDSQRRDADYSVLLVIGVDADNNIYILDYLRKRGIPVLGIPGEKNKGIVDYMFDYSSIYHPSLFVVEDTTMSKPVFQALRAETRRRNDFSVRYKEEKPGNRMSKRDRIQEILAQRFAIGQIHLKKEQYDLEHEIITFGPRMGHDDVIDALAYACKYANPPIGIKEEKKGSFYKKKPQVKSWVIA
;
A
#
# COMPACT_ATOMS: atom_id res chain seq x y z
N LYS A 1 -20.51 -12.76 14.77
CA LYS A 1 -21.29 -13.60 13.83
C LYS A 1 -21.64 -14.88 14.56
N SER A 2 -22.95 -15.19 14.70
CA SER A 2 -23.42 -16.45 15.27
C SER A 2 -23.15 -17.57 14.26
N VAL A 3 -22.38 -18.56 14.65
CA VAL A 3 -22.33 -19.84 13.95
C VAL A 3 -23.69 -20.50 14.22
N LYS A 4 -24.50 -20.66 13.18
CA LYS A 4 -25.70 -21.51 13.27
C LYS A 4 -25.22 -22.94 13.40
N ALA A 5 -25.13 -23.44 14.62
CA ALA A 5 -25.07 -24.86 14.90
C ALA A 5 -26.49 -25.44 14.86
N ASP A 6 -26.59 -26.72 14.58
CA ASP A 6 -27.83 -27.48 14.53
C ASP A 6 -28.73 -27.19 15.73
N LYS A 7 -30.03 -27.25 15.52
CA LYS A 7 -31.09 -26.81 16.44
C LYS A 7 -31.10 -27.48 17.83
N GLU A 8 -30.23 -28.41 18.11
CA GLU A 8 -30.18 -29.15 19.37
C GLU A 8 -29.22 -28.57 20.43
N PHE A 9 -28.22 -27.77 20.05
CA PHE A 9 -27.30 -27.12 20.99
C PHE A 9 -27.04 -25.67 20.58
N SER A 10 -27.47 -24.72 21.42
CA SER A 10 -27.07 -23.32 21.31
C SER A 10 -25.80 -23.06 22.12
N TRP A 11 -24.70 -22.69 21.48
CA TRP A 11 -23.48 -22.27 22.13
C TRP A 11 -23.37 -20.74 22.07
N ASP A 12 -23.14 -20.11 23.21
CA ASP A 12 -22.73 -18.71 23.22
C ASP A 12 -21.23 -18.64 22.94
N VAL A 13 -20.88 -18.19 21.73
CA VAL A 13 -19.49 -18.06 21.31
C VAL A 13 -19.04 -16.63 21.49
N VAL A 14 -18.06 -16.40 22.37
CA VAL A 14 -17.38 -15.12 22.56
C VAL A 14 -15.99 -15.20 21.93
N LEU A 15 -15.79 -14.52 20.78
CA LEU A 15 -14.49 -14.41 20.13
C LEU A 15 -13.83 -13.09 20.52
N LYS A 16 -12.63 -13.15 21.12
CA LYS A 16 -11.84 -11.98 21.48
C LYS A 16 -10.47 -12.09 20.79
N LYS A 17 -10.14 -11.09 20.00
CA LYS A 17 -8.81 -10.96 19.36
C LYS A 17 -7.80 -10.48 20.40
N ALA A 18 -6.54 -10.90 20.28
CA ALA A 18 -5.46 -10.41 21.16
C ALA A 18 -5.20 -8.91 20.96
N ILE A 19 -5.37 -8.42 19.74
CA ILE A 19 -5.36 -6.98 19.40
C ILE A 19 -6.80 -6.60 19.06
N MET A 20 -7.37 -5.70 19.83
CA MET A 20 -8.73 -5.23 19.64
C MET A 20 -8.80 -4.26 18.44
N SER A 21 -10.02 -4.00 17.94
CA SER A 21 -10.25 -3.11 16.79
C SER A 21 -9.76 -1.67 17.00
N ASP A 22 -9.67 -1.23 18.25
CA ASP A 22 -9.14 0.09 18.65
C ASP A 22 -7.61 0.09 18.86
N GLY A 23 -6.92 -1.03 18.57
CA GLY A 23 -5.48 -1.19 18.76
C GLY A 23 -5.05 -1.49 20.20
N THR A 24 -6.00 -1.62 21.13
CA THR A 24 -5.69 -2.02 22.51
C THR A 24 -5.43 -3.52 22.60
N MET A 25 -4.64 -3.94 23.59
CA MET A 25 -4.33 -5.35 23.83
C MET A 25 -5.36 -5.97 24.75
N LEU A 26 -5.79 -7.20 24.45
CA LEU A 26 -6.71 -7.94 25.33
C LEU A 26 -6.12 -8.20 26.73
N TRP A 27 -4.79 -8.40 26.80
CA TRP A 27 -4.03 -8.63 28.03
C TRP A 27 -2.75 -7.81 28.04
N ASP A 28 -2.86 -6.50 28.12
CA ASP A 28 -1.70 -5.58 28.00
C ASP A 28 -0.62 -5.86 29.05
N SER A 29 -1.01 -6.30 30.26
CA SER A 29 -0.08 -6.64 31.36
C SER A 29 0.75 -7.90 31.08
N TRP A 30 0.29 -8.81 30.24
CA TRP A 30 0.96 -10.08 29.95
C TRP A 30 1.44 -10.18 28.51
N PHE A 31 0.63 -9.74 27.55
CA PHE A 31 0.91 -9.69 26.13
C PHE A 31 0.69 -8.28 25.58
N GLY A 32 1.57 -7.35 25.99
CA GLY A 32 1.54 -5.98 25.52
C GLY A 32 2.01 -5.85 24.06
N LYS A 33 1.89 -4.65 23.53
CA LYS A 33 2.18 -4.35 22.11
C LYS A 33 3.53 -4.88 21.62
N LYS A 34 4.61 -4.69 22.42
CA LYS A 34 5.96 -5.19 22.06
C LYS A 34 6.01 -6.71 21.92
N GLU A 35 5.31 -7.43 22.79
CA GLU A 35 5.27 -8.89 22.73
C GLU A 35 4.47 -9.38 21.52
N MET A 36 3.37 -8.71 21.19
CA MET A 36 2.61 -9.01 19.99
C MET A 36 3.40 -8.77 18.71
N GLU A 37 4.15 -7.67 18.64
CA GLU A 37 5.06 -7.37 17.53
C GLU A 37 6.17 -8.44 17.41
N ARG A 38 6.75 -8.86 18.54
CA ARG A 38 7.75 -9.93 18.57
C ARG A 38 7.17 -11.25 18.08
N LYS A 39 5.95 -11.62 18.52
CA LYS A 39 5.27 -12.83 18.06
C LYS A 39 4.95 -12.78 16.57
N LYS A 40 4.44 -11.64 16.10
CA LYS A 40 4.16 -11.42 14.68
C LYS A 40 5.42 -11.60 13.83
N LYS A 41 6.53 -10.99 14.27
CA LYS A 41 7.83 -11.14 13.61
C LYS A 41 8.33 -12.60 13.63
N PHE A 42 8.22 -13.29 14.77
CA PHE A 42 8.62 -14.69 14.89
C PHE A 42 7.90 -15.60 13.88
N TYR A 43 6.57 -15.45 13.74
CA TYR A 43 5.82 -16.23 12.76
C TYR A 43 6.16 -15.85 11.32
N ALA A 44 6.46 -14.58 11.07
CA ALA A 44 6.90 -14.12 9.77
C ALA A 44 8.28 -14.69 9.40
N ASP A 45 9.25 -14.60 10.30
CA ASP A 45 10.62 -15.14 10.11
C ASP A 45 10.62 -16.67 9.92
N SER A 46 9.66 -17.37 10.56
CA SER A 46 9.46 -18.83 10.37
C SER A 46 8.68 -19.19 9.10
N GLY A 47 8.36 -18.21 8.25
CA GLY A 47 7.61 -18.44 7.00
C GLY A 47 6.14 -18.79 7.20
N GLN A 48 5.56 -18.54 8.37
CA GLN A 48 4.17 -18.89 8.72
C GLN A 48 3.40 -17.69 9.32
N PRO A 49 3.40 -16.49 8.72
CA PRO A 49 2.75 -15.31 9.27
C PRO A 49 1.26 -15.53 9.53
N TYR A 50 0.58 -16.36 8.71
CA TYR A 50 -0.84 -16.69 8.90
C TYR A 50 -1.15 -17.31 10.27
N LYS A 51 -0.19 -18.04 10.87
CA LYS A 51 -0.40 -18.62 12.21
C LYS A 51 -0.59 -17.57 13.29
N PHE A 52 0.08 -16.43 13.19
CA PHE A 52 -0.17 -15.31 14.10
C PHE A 52 -1.63 -14.88 14.05
N TYR A 53 -2.20 -14.76 12.86
CA TYR A 53 -3.59 -14.34 12.70
C TYR A 53 -4.59 -15.41 13.14
N GLN A 54 -4.28 -16.70 12.93
CA GLN A 54 -5.10 -17.79 13.43
C GLN A 54 -5.10 -17.86 14.96
N GLU A 55 -3.93 -17.79 15.58
CA GLU A 55 -3.78 -18.01 17.03
C GLU A 55 -4.13 -16.78 17.86
N TYR A 56 -3.76 -15.58 17.40
CA TYR A 56 -3.94 -14.35 18.18
C TYR A 56 -5.09 -13.48 17.70
N MET A 57 -5.44 -13.55 16.43
CA MET A 57 -6.51 -12.73 15.86
C MET A 57 -7.80 -13.50 15.61
N MET A 58 -7.83 -14.81 15.91
CA MET A 58 -9.01 -15.68 15.71
C MET A 58 -9.53 -15.64 14.26
N GLU A 59 -8.63 -15.45 13.31
CA GLU A 59 -8.93 -15.39 11.87
C GLU A 59 -8.64 -16.75 11.26
N VAL A 60 -9.70 -17.54 11.03
CA VAL A 60 -9.58 -18.84 10.38
C VAL A 60 -9.36 -18.62 8.88
N GLN A 61 -8.18 -19.00 8.41
CA GLN A 61 -7.86 -19.03 7.00
C GLN A 61 -8.15 -20.43 6.43
N SER A 62 -9.08 -20.50 5.49
CA SER A 62 -9.18 -21.66 4.64
C SER A 62 -8.40 -21.37 3.35
N ALA A 63 -7.28 -22.03 3.17
CA ALA A 63 -6.46 -21.94 1.95
C ALA A 63 -7.25 -22.28 0.68
N ASP A 64 -8.31 -23.07 0.82
CA ASP A 64 -9.10 -23.61 -0.30
C ASP A 64 -9.91 -22.57 -1.11
N ASN A 65 -10.04 -21.33 -0.61
CA ASN A 65 -10.83 -20.26 -1.27
C ASN A 65 -10.03 -18.99 -1.54
N SER A 66 -8.73 -18.97 -1.32
CA SER A 66 -7.90 -17.82 -1.64
C SER A 66 -7.62 -17.75 -3.14
N ILE A 67 -7.75 -16.54 -3.72
CA ILE A 67 -7.44 -16.28 -5.13
C ILE A 67 -5.92 -16.25 -5.33
N PHE A 68 -5.19 -15.76 -4.32
CA PHE A 68 -3.74 -15.65 -4.34
C PHE A 68 -3.14 -16.63 -3.35
N THR A 69 -2.23 -17.49 -3.83
CA THR A 69 -1.51 -18.42 -2.99
C THR A 69 -0.16 -17.84 -2.57
N ARG A 70 0.44 -18.41 -1.52
CA ARG A 70 1.75 -17.98 -1.05
C ARG A 70 2.85 -18.13 -2.10
N GLU A 71 2.73 -19.10 -2.98
CA GLU A 71 3.67 -19.35 -4.08
C GLU A 71 3.74 -18.20 -5.09
N HIS A 72 2.66 -17.42 -5.18
CA HIS A 72 2.58 -16.22 -6.02
C HIS A 72 3.29 -15.00 -5.43
N ILE A 73 3.65 -15.04 -4.14
CA ILE A 73 4.29 -13.90 -3.47
C ILE A 73 5.78 -13.96 -3.72
N LYS A 74 6.30 -12.88 -4.29
CA LYS A 74 7.73 -12.64 -4.45
C LYS A 74 8.17 -11.56 -3.46
N TYR A 75 9.43 -11.64 -3.05
CA TYR A 75 10.02 -10.65 -2.16
C TYR A 75 11.18 -9.97 -2.85
N TRP A 76 11.43 -8.73 -2.46
CA TRP A 76 12.60 -7.99 -2.87
C TRP A 76 13.26 -7.36 -1.64
N ASP A 77 14.57 -7.22 -1.73
CA ASP A 77 15.38 -6.57 -0.69
C ASP A 77 16.19 -5.46 -1.37
N GLY A 78 15.76 -4.23 -1.16
CA GLY A 78 16.36 -3.10 -1.81
C GLY A 78 15.85 -1.78 -1.26
N ILE A 79 16.40 -0.68 -1.78
CA ILE A 79 16.17 0.68 -1.31
C ILE A 79 15.66 1.52 -2.48
N PHE A 80 14.62 2.32 -2.21
CA PHE A 80 14.19 3.39 -3.11
C PHE A 80 15.22 4.52 -3.11
N LYS A 81 15.49 5.08 -4.29
CA LYS A 81 16.34 6.26 -4.48
C LYS A 81 15.69 7.21 -5.48
N TYR A 82 15.82 8.48 -5.19
CA TYR A 82 15.49 9.56 -6.12
C TYR A 82 16.77 10.31 -6.48
N ASP A 83 16.95 10.61 -7.74
CA ASP A 83 18.08 11.36 -8.28
C ASP A 83 17.59 12.74 -8.72
N GLU A 84 17.95 13.78 -7.95
CA GLU A 84 17.56 15.17 -8.20
C GLU A 84 18.14 15.72 -9.51
N ASP A 85 19.31 15.23 -9.96
CA ASP A 85 19.96 15.72 -11.18
C ASP A 85 19.22 15.26 -12.44
N THR A 86 18.63 14.07 -12.41
CA THR A 86 17.92 13.46 -13.54
C THR A 86 16.41 13.47 -13.42
N ASP A 87 15.88 13.84 -12.25
CA ASP A 87 14.45 13.73 -11.88
C ASP A 87 13.90 12.30 -12.09
N LEU A 88 14.74 11.29 -11.79
CA LEU A 88 14.39 9.89 -11.96
C LEU A 88 14.35 9.14 -10.62
N CYS A 89 13.40 8.21 -10.54
CA CYS A 89 13.28 7.28 -9.42
C CYS A 89 13.93 5.95 -9.76
N PHE A 90 14.54 5.31 -8.76
CA PHE A 90 15.21 4.02 -8.88
C PHE A 90 14.88 3.12 -7.70
N VAL A 91 14.96 1.82 -7.93
CA VAL A 91 15.18 0.83 -6.87
C VAL A 91 16.60 0.30 -6.99
N ASN A 92 17.31 0.25 -5.86
CA ASN A 92 18.62 -0.38 -5.78
C ASN A 92 18.46 -1.79 -5.19
N ILE A 93 18.69 -2.81 -5.99
CA ILE A 93 18.59 -4.21 -5.61
C ILE A 93 19.96 -4.83 -5.85
N ASP A 94 20.59 -5.37 -4.81
CA ASP A 94 21.92 -6.00 -4.87
C ASP A 94 23.00 -5.11 -5.51
N GLY A 95 22.89 -3.79 -5.34
CA GLY A 95 23.81 -2.79 -5.93
C GLY A 95 23.46 -2.38 -7.35
N GLU A 96 22.47 -3.00 -7.99
CA GLU A 96 21.96 -2.62 -9.30
C GLU A 96 20.86 -1.56 -9.18
N LEU A 97 21.03 -0.44 -9.89
CA LEU A 97 20.02 0.62 -9.98
C LEU A 97 19.09 0.35 -11.15
N LYS A 98 17.83 0.09 -10.85
CA LYS A 98 16.77 -0.08 -11.84
C LYS A 98 15.87 1.16 -11.85
N PRO A 99 15.73 1.87 -12.99
CA PRO A 99 14.81 2.99 -13.09
C PRO A 99 13.37 2.51 -12.95
N ILE A 100 12.55 3.29 -12.26
CA ILE A 100 11.16 2.98 -12.02
C ILE A 100 10.26 4.19 -12.25
N ASN A 101 9.02 3.94 -12.65
CA ASN A 101 7.92 4.89 -12.49
C ASN A 101 7.19 4.60 -11.20
N VAL A 102 6.85 5.65 -10.43
CA VAL A 102 6.17 5.52 -9.14
C VAL A 102 4.69 5.87 -9.27
N PHE A 103 3.82 5.06 -8.64
CA PHE A 103 2.38 5.27 -8.57
C PHE A 103 1.90 5.06 -7.14
N VAL A 104 0.82 5.76 -6.77
CA VAL A 104 0.21 5.63 -5.44
C VAL A 104 -1.26 5.33 -5.59
N GLY A 105 -1.71 4.22 -4.99
CA GLY A 105 -3.13 3.94 -4.81
C GLY A 105 -3.62 4.52 -3.49
N VAL A 106 -4.77 5.17 -3.51
CA VAL A 106 -5.34 5.81 -2.32
C VAL A 106 -6.78 5.36 -2.16
N ASP A 107 -7.06 4.72 -1.04
CA ASP A 107 -8.40 4.37 -0.58
C ASP A 107 -8.72 5.19 0.67
N PRO A 108 -9.46 6.31 0.53
CA PRO A 108 -9.78 7.18 1.65
C PRO A 108 -11.02 6.66 2.37
N ALA A 109 -10.88 6.22 3.62
CA ALA A 109 -12.00 5.95 4.48
C ALA A 109 -12.57 7.23 5.11
N THR A 110 -13.82 7.16 5.53
CA THR A 110 -14.45 8.24 6.31
C THR A 110 -13.77 8.39 7.66
N ASP A 111 -13.58 9.64 8.07
CA ASP A 111 -13.23 10.01 9.44
C ASP A 111 -14.41 9.67 10.38
N SER A 112 -14.68 8.40 10.58
CA SER A 112 -15.60 7.94 11.58
C SER A 112 -14.79 7.48 12.78
N GLN A 113 -14.93 8.17 13.91
CA GLN A 113 -14.42 7.74 15.21
C GLN A 113 -15.11 6.45 15.73
N ARG A 114 -15.83 5.75 14.85
CA ARG A 114 -16.47 4.48 15.19
C ARG A 114 -15.40 3.38 15.27
N ARG A 115 -15.54 2.50 16.25
CA ARG A 115 -14.64 1.35 16.45
C ARG A 115 -14.51 0.43 15.23
N ASP A 116 -15.50 0.47 14.32
CA ASP A 116 -15.57 -0.35 13.12
C ASP A 116 -15.29 0.47 11.84
N ALA A 117 -14.65 1.63 11.96
CA ALA A 117 -14.29 2.45 10.80
C ALA A 117 -13.29 1.73 9.90
N ASP A 118 -13.46 1.85 8.59
CA ASP A 118 -12.53 1.36 7.59
C ASP A 118 -11.17 2.06 7.69
N TYR A 119 -10.14 1.45 7.13
CA TYR A 119 -8.82 2.06 7.09
C TYR A 119 -8.69 2.99 5.89
N SER A 120 -8.10 4.16 6.10
CA SER A 120 -7.55 4.92 4.98
C SER A 120 -6.19 4.33 4.63
N VAL A 121 -5.97 4.10 3.34
CA VAL A 121 -4.75 3.49 2.81
C VAL A 121 -4.14 4.38 1.73
N LEU A 122 -2.82 4.58 1.82
CA LEU A 122 -1.97 5.02 0.72
C LEU A 122 -0.94 3.93 0.47
N LEU A 123 -0.84 3.41 -0.75
CA LEU A 123 0.12 2.38 -1.10
C LEU A 123 0.95 2.81 -2.29
N VAL A 124 2.27 2.77 -2.15
CA VAL A 124 3.26 3.23 -3.14
C VAL A 124 3.88 2.05 -3.84
N ILE A 125 3.84 2.06 -5.16
CA ILE A 125 4.52 1.08 -6.00
C ILE A 125 5.52 1.74 -6.93
N GLY A 126 6.61 1.02 -7.24
CA GLY A 126 7.52 1.34 -8.33
C GLY A 126 7.43 0.29 -9.42
N VAL A 127 7.43 0.70 -10.68
CA VAL A 127 7.36 -0.21 -11.84
C VAL A 127 8.62 -0.05 -12.66
N ASP A 128 9.37 -1.14 -12.88
CA ASP A 128 10.58 -1.14 -13.69
C ASP A 128 10.29 -1.38 -15.19
N ALA A 129 11.34 -1.36 -15.99
CA ALA A 129 11.25 -1.55 -17.46
C ALA A 129 10.72 -2.95 -17.85
N ASP A 130 10.87 -3.94 -16.99
CA ASP A 130 10.40 -5.32 -17.19
C ASP A 130 8.97 -5.55 -16.66
N ASN A 131 8.28 -4.48 -16.24
CA ASN A 131 6.98 -4.51 -15.57
C ASN A 131 6.98 -5.21 -14.20
N ASN A 132 8.13 -5.36 -13.54
CA ASN A 132 8.13 -5.77 -12.15
C ASN A 132 7.60 -4.62 -11.28
N ILE A 133 6.76 -4.96 -10.33
CA ILE A 133 6.11 -4.02 -9.41
C ILE A 133 6.70 -4.24 -8.03
N TYR A 134 7.37 -3.21 -7.51
CA TYR A 134 7.95 -3.20 -6.17
C TYR A 134 7.06 -2.40 -5.25
N ILE A 135 6.57 -3.01 -4.18
CA ILE A 135 5.82 -2.26 -3.17
C ILE A 135 6.83 -1.55 -2.28
N LEU A 136 6.91 -0.22 -2.45
CA LEU A 136 7.91 0.62 -1.80
C LEU A 136 7.52 0.90 -0.35
N ASP A 137 6.26 1.29 -0.13
CA ASP A 137 5.73 1.66 1.19
C ASP A 137 4.19 1.63 1.19
N TYR A 138 3.59 1.60 2.38
CA TYR A 138 2.17 1.87 2.54
C TYR A 138 1.84 2.44 3.92
N LEU A 139 0.85 3.31 3.97
CA LEU A 139 0.18 3.78 5.17
C LEU A 139 -1.17 3.10 5.27
N ARG A 140 -1.46 2.49 6.42
CA ARG A 140 -2.78 1.96 6.76
C ARG A 140 -3.17 2.46 8.14
N LYS A 141 -4.17 3.31 8.21
CA LYS A 141 -4.54 3.95 9.48
C LYS A 141 -6.02 4.25 9.53
N ARG A 142 -6.65 4.06 10.71
CA ARG A 142 -8.03 4.44 10.97
C ARG A 142 -8.12 5.86 11.50
N GLY A 143 -9.28 6.50 11.28
CA GLY A 143 -9.58 7.81 11.86
C GLY A 143 -8.64 8.91 11.38
N ILE A 144 -8.13 8.82 10.14
CA ILE A 144 -7.36 9.90 9.53
C ILE A 144 -8.33 10.98 9.08
N PRO A 145 -8.19 12.23 9.54
CA PRO A 145 -9.00 13.34 9.02
C PRO A 145 -8.60 13.64 7.57
N VAL A 146 -9.45 14.37 6.86
CA VAL A 146 -9.14 14.84 5.50
C VAL A 146 -7.91 15.75 5.50
N LEU A 147 -7.85 16.68 6.46
CA LEU A 147 -6.72 17.57 6.70
C LEU A 147 -6.34 17.53 8.18
N GLY A 148 -5.06 17.62 8.48
CA GLY A 148 -4.56 17.80 9.82
C GLY A 148 -4.84 19.23 10.32
N ILE A 149 -4.88 19.38 11.65
CA ILE A 149 -4.99 20.70 12.29
C ILE A 149 -3.60 21.32 12.33
N PRO A 150 -3.40 22.53 11.81
CA PRO A 150 -2.12 23.23 11.87
C PRO A 150 -1.59 23.31 13.31
N GLY A 151 -0.36 22.87 13.53
CA GLY A 151 0.27 22.85 14.86
C GLY A 151 0.05 21.55 15.66
N GLU A 152 -0.82 20.67 15.22
CA GLU A 152 -0.99 19.33 15.81
C GLU A 152 -0.12 18.28 15.10
N LYS A 153 0.20 17.19 15.82
CA LYS A 153 0.96 16.06 15.26
C LYS A 153 0.14 15.19 14.30
N ASN A 154 -1.18 15.29 14.33
CA ASN A 154 -2.07 14.48 13.53
C ASN A 154 -2.21 15.06 12.11
N LYS A 155 -1.63 14.35 11.14
CA LYS A 155 -1.77 14.66 9.72
C LYS A 155 -3.07 14.10 9.16
N GLY A 156 -3.67 14.83 8.20
CA GLY A 156 -4.76 14.34 7.39
C GLY A 156 -4.28 13.54 6.17
N ILE A 157 -5.21 12.88 5.47
CA ILE A 157 -4.89 12.08 4.29
C ILE A 157 -4.25 12.95 3.18
N VAL A 158 -4.72 14.18 3.01
CA VAL A 158 -4.16 15.13 2.04
C VAL A 158 -2.74 15.52 2.42
N ASP A 159 -2.44 15.70 3.71
CA ASP A 159 -1.07 15.97 4.17
C ASP A 159 -0.13 14.82 3.85
N TYR A 160 -0.59 13.58 4.07
CA TYR A 160 0.19 12.39 3.68
C TYR A 160 0.41 12.30 2.17
N MET A 161 -0.57 12.71 1.34
CA MET A 161 -0.37 12.74 -0.11
C MET A 161 0.74 13.71 -0.51
N PHE A 162 0.83 14.90 0.11
CA PHE A 162 1.95 15.81 -0.14
C PHE A 162 3.28 15.28 0.39
N ASP A 163 3.30 14.66 1.58
CA ASP A 163 4.51 14.02 2.11
C ASP A 163 5.01 12.93 1.15
N TYR A 164 4.12 12.06 0.69
CA TYR A 164 4.46 10.98 -0.23
C TYR A 164 4.88 11.49 -1.60
N SER A 165 4.29 12.61 -2.05
CA SER A 165 4.75 13.29 -3.26
C SER A 165 6.19 13.76 -3.14
N SER A 166 6.54 14.35 -2.00
CA SER A 166 7.91 14.82 -1.72
C SER A 166 8.92 13.69 -1.54
N ILE A 167 8.52 12.53 -1.01
CA ILE A 167 9.42 11.43 -0.71
C ILE A 167 9.62 10.52 -1.92
N TYR A 168 8.53 10.18 -2.62
CA TYR A 168 8.52 9.14 -3.64
C TYR A 168 8.39 9.67 -5.07
N HIS A 169 8.13 10.95 -5.27
CA HIS A 169 7.98 11.62 -6.57
C HIS A 169 7.06 10.85 -7.55
N PRO A 170 5.83 10.48 -7.13
CA PRO A 170 4.97 9.65 -7.95
C PRO A 170 4.47 10.38 -9.19
N SER A 171 4.42 9.65 -10.29
CA SER A 171 3.83 10.13 -11.55
C SER A 171 2.33 10.36 -11.42
N LEU A 172 1.64 9.55 -10.58
CA LEU A 172 0.20 9.62 -10.41
C LEU A 172 -0.26 9.03 -9.08
N PHE A 173 -1.18 9.74 -8.41
CA PHE A 173 -2.03 9.20 -7.34
C PHE A 173 -3.36 8.75 -7.96
N VAL A 174 -3.76 7.52 -7.72
CA VAL A 174 -5.06 6.99 -8.13
C VAL A 174 -5.93 6.91 -6.89
N VAL A 175 -6.93 7.77 -6.81
CA VAL A 175 -7.78 7.92 -5.62
C VAL A 175 -9.16 7.37 -5.94
N GLU A 176 -9.65 6.46 -5.09
CA GLU A 176 -11.01 5.95 -5.22
C GLU A 176 -12.03 7.09 -5.14
N ASP A 177 -12.91 7.22 -6.16
CA ASP A 177 -13.98 8.22 -6.21
C ASP A 177 -15.30 7.61 -5.72
N THR A 178 -15.52 7.74 -4.43
CA THR A 178 -16.78 7.45 -3.76
C THR A 178 -17.40 8.74 -3.22
N THR A 179 -18.62 8.65 -2.68
CA THR A 179 -19.24 9.79 -1.99
C THR A 179 -18.36 10.29 -0.83
N MET A 180 -17.61 9.37 -0.21
CA MET A 180 -16.75 9.64 0.94
C MET A 180 -15.44 10.33 0.57
N SER A 181 -14.97 10.20 -0.67
CA SER A 181 -13.72 10.83 -1.14
C SER A 181 -13.90 12.29 -1.58
N LYS A 182 -15.12 12.75 -1.79
CA LYS A 182 -15.36 14.13 -2.24
C LYS A 182 -14.71 15.22 -1.38
N PRO A 183 -14.75 15.15 -0.03
CA PRO A 183 -14.04 16.10 0.81
C PRO A 183 -12.51 16.07 0.59
N VAL A 184 -11.93 14.91 0.31
CA VAL A 184 -10.50 14.75 0.01
C VAL A 184 -10.13 15.52 -1.25
N PHE A 185 -10.91 15.38 -2.33
CA PHE A 185 -10.65 16.12 -3.58
C PHE A 185 -10.78 17.62 -3.41
N GLN A 186 -11.78 18.08 -2.64
CA GLN A 186 -11.96 19.50 -2.35
C GLN A 186 -10.77 20.07 -1.56
N ALA A 187 -10.37 19.38 -0.49
CA ALA A 187 -9.24 19.76 0.33
C ALA A 187 -7.93 19.73 -0.47
N LEU A 188 -7.70 18.70 -1.29
CA LEU A 188 -6.52 18.58 -2.12
C LEU A 188 -6.38 19.75 -3.09
N ARG A 189 -7.48 20.16 -3.78
CA ARG A 189 -7.47 21.33 -4.66
C ARG A 189 -7.20 22.64 -3.91
N ALA A 190 -7.75 22.79 -2.71
CA ALA A 190 -7.53 23.97 -1.86
C ALA A 190 -6.08 24.03 -1.36
N GLU A 191 -5.54 22.89 -0.87
CA GLU A 191 -4.18 22.79 -0.37
C GLU A 191 -3.11 22.96 -1.46
N THR A 192 -3.32 22.41 -2.66
CA THR A 192 -2.47 22.63 -3.82
C THR A 192 -2.29 24.11 -4.10
N ARG A 193 -3.37 24.89 -4.08
CA ARG A 193 -3.32 26.34 -4.29
C ARG A 193 -2.68 27.06 -3.10
N ARG A 194 -3.05 26.70 -1.87
CA ARG A 194 -2.55 27.33 -0.64
C ARG A 194 -1.03 27.13 -0.50
N ARG A 195 -0.54 25.92 -0.79
CA ARG A 195 0.88 25.56 -0.72
C ARG A 195 1.66 26.03 -1.96
N ASN A 196 0.96 26.41 -3.03
CA ASN A 196 1.53 26.60 -4.38
C ASN A 196 2.36 25.38 -4.82
N ASP A 197 1.88 24.17 -4.50
CA ASP A 197 2.53 22.91 -4.74
C ASP A 197 1.64 22.03 -5.61
N PHE A 198 2.06 21.77 -6.85
CA PHE A 198 1.35 21.01 -7.86
C PHE A 198 1.96 19.61 -8.06
N SER A 199 2.78 19.15 -7.13
CA SER A 199 3.45 17.85 -7.20
C SER A 199 2.48 16.67 -7.08
N VAL A 200 1.36 16.84 -6.36
CA VAL A 200 0.33 15.81 -6.22
C VAL A 200 -0.56 15.76 -7.46
N ARG A 201 -0.15 14.98 -8.46
CA ARG A 201 -0.97 14.69 -9.64
C ARG A 201 -1.89 13.53 -9.31
N TYR A 202 -3.20 13.69 -9.44
CA TYR A 202 -4.16 12.65 -9.07
C TYR A 202 -5.20 12.39 -10.14
N LYS A 203 -5.73 11.17 -10.12
CA LYS A 203 -6.86 10.71 -10.91
C LYS A 203 -7.94 10.18 -9.98
N GLU A 204 -9.16 10.67 -10.17
CA GLU A 204 -10.37 10.17 -9.52
C GLU A 204 -10.81 8.90 -10.25
N GLU A 205 -10.86 7.76 -9.56
CA GLU A 205 -11.22 6.48 -10.15
C GLU A 205 -12.50 5.94 -9.52
N LYS A 206 -13.55 5.85 -10.31
CA LYS A 206 -14.84 5.34 -9.86
C LYS A 206 -14.82 3.81 -9.76
N PRO A 207 -15.25 3.23 -8.63
CA PRO A 207 -15.52 1.81 -8.59
C PRO A 207 -16.56 1.46 -9.65
N GLY A 208 -16.26 0.48 -10.51
CA GLY A 208 -17.14 0.09 -11.58
C GLY A 208 -18.45 -0.50 -11.05
N ASN A 209 -19.59 0.02 -11.50
CA ASN A 209 -20.92 -0.44 -11.06
C ASN A 209 -21.32 -1.83 -11.59
N ARG A 210 -20.54 -2.40 -12.54
CA ARG A 210 -20.87 -3.68 -13.21
C ARG A 210 -20.16 -4.88 -12.61
N MET A 211 -19.17 -4.65 -11.76
CA MET A 211 -18.29 -5.68 -11.22
C MET A 211 -18.19 -5.53 -9.71
N SER A 212 -18.14 -6.65 -8.97
CA SER A 212 -17.90 -6.58 -7.54
C SER A 212 -16.48 -6.04 -7.26
N LYS A 213 -16.25 -5.45 -6.07
CA LYS A 213 -14.91 -5.01 -5.63
C LYS A 213 -13.91 -6.15 -5.78
N ARG A 214 -14.31 -7.35 -5.37
CA ARG A 214 -13.48 -8.55 -5.44
C ARG A 214 -13.08 -8.91 -6.87
N ASP A 215 -14.05 -8.95 -7.80
CA ASP A 215 -13.78 -9.32 -9.19
C ASP A 215 -12.87 -8.28 -9.86
N ARG A 216 -13.03 -7.01 -9.54
CA ARG A 216 -12.17 -5.92 -10.00
C ARG A 216 -10.72 -6.11 -9.53
N ILE A 217 -10.53 -6.38 -8.24
CA ILE A 217 -9.19 -6.63 -7.67
C ILE A 217 -8.56 -7.87 -8.33
N GLN A 218 -9.35 -8.92 -8.48
CA GLN A 218 -8.90 -10.15 -9.13
C GLN A 218 -8.49 -9.91 -10.58
N GLU A 219 -9.29 -9.19 -11.35
CA GLU A 219 -8.98 -8.87 -12.76
C GLU A 219 -7.66 -8.12 -12.90
N ILE A 220 -7.39 -7.16 -12.01
CA ILE A 220 -6.18 -6.33 -12.07
C ILE A 220 -4.94 -7.09 -11.59
N LEU A 221 -5.07 -7.88 -10.52
CA LEU A 221 -3.91 -8.42 -9.80
C LEU A 221 -3.61 -9.89 -10.10
N ALA A 222 -4.61 -10.72 -10.49
CA ALA A 222 -4.42 -12.17 -10.56
C ALA A 222 -3.31 -12.57 -11.53
N GLN A 223 -3.30 -12.03 -12.73
CA GLN A 223 -2.26 -12.34 -13.71
C GLN A 223 -0.88 -11.88 -13.22
N ARG A 224 -0.79 -10.70 -12.62
CA ARG A 224 0.48 -10.11 -12.13
C ARG A 224 1.10 -10.94 -11.01
N PHE A 225 0.28 -11.45 -10.09
CA PHE A 225 0.72 -12.38 -9.07
C PHE A 225 1.12 -13.74 -9.67
N ALA A 226 0.29 -14.30 -10.56
CA ALA A 226 0.55 -15.62 -11.16
C ALA A 226 1.88 -15.69 -11.91
N ILE A 227 2.30 -14.61 -12.56
CA ILE A 227 3.58 -14.53 -13.26
C ILE A 227 4.71 -13.94 -12.41
N GLY A 228 4.45 -13.67 -11.12
CA GLY A 228 5.46 -13.20 -10.17
C GLY A 228 5.95 -11.77 -10.39
N GLN A 229 5.12 -10.89 -10.95
CA GLN A 229 5.48 -9.49 -11.17
C GLN A 229 5.44 -8.63 -9.92
N ILE A 230 4.66 -9.01 -8.89
CA ILE A 230 4.49 -8.18 -7.69
C ILE A 230 5.44 -8.67 -6.60
N HIS A 231 6.27 -7.73 -6.12
CA HIS A 231 7.31 -7.98 -5.14
C HIS A 231 7.05 -7.19 -3.86
N LEU A 232 6.92 -7.89 -2.74
CA LEU A 232 6.72 -7.32 -1.41
C LEU A 232 8.06 -7.21 -0.68
N LYS A 233 8.13 -6.35 0.33
CA LYS A 233 9.17 -6.44 1.35
C LYS A 233 8.77 -7.44 2.43
N LYS A 234 9.73 -8.13 3.00
CA LYS A 234 9.49 -9.14 4.06
C LYS A 234 8.78 -8.58 5.28
N GLU A 235 8.92 -7.27 5.54
CA GLU A 235 8.31 -6.57 6.67
C GLU A 235 6.83 -6.21 6.44
N GLN A 236 6.32 -6.33 5.21
CA GLN A 236 4.95 -5.95 4.83
C GLN A 236 3.93 -7.07 5.14
N TYR A 237 3.93 -7.54 6.39
CA TYR A 237 3.14 -8.69 6.83
C TYR A 237 1.64 -8.50 6.71
N ASP A 238 1.13 -7.30 6.99
CA ASP A 238 -0.30 -7.02 6.92
C ASP A 238 -0.80 -7.11 5.48
N LEU A 239 -0.02 -6.58 4.53
CA LEU A 239 -0.32 -6.68 3.11
C LEU A 239 -0.23 -8.14 2.62
N GLU A 240 0.84 -8.87 2.98
CA GLU A 240 0.95 -10.30 2.66
C GLU A 240 -0.27 -11.06 3.17
N HIS A 241 -0.69 -10.78 4.40
CA HIS A 241 -1.86 -11.40 4.99
C HIS A 241 -3.14 -11.10 4.20
N GLU A 242 -3.37 -9.84 3.84
CA GLU A 242 -4.53 -9.47 3.01
C GLU A 242 -4.53 -10.19 1.66
N ILE A 243 -3.36 -10.31 1.01
CA ILE A 243 -3.22 -11.01 -0.28
C ILE A 243 -3.59 -12.50 -0.14
N ILE A 244 -2.98 -13.21 0.82
CA ILE A 244 -3.21 -14.66 0.97
C ILE A 244 -4.59 -15.01 1.53
N THR A 245 -5.28 -14.07 2.15
CA THR A 245 -6.65 -14.25 2.66
C THR A 245 -7.72 -13.67 1.75
N PHE A 246 -7.30 -13.07 0.64
CA PHE A 246 -8.23 -12.45 -0.29
C PHE A 246 -9.22 -13.46 -0.87
N GLY A 247 -10.48 -13.34 -0.49
CA GLY A 247 -11.52 -14.29 -0.87
C GLY A 247 -12.91 -13.93 -0.33
N PRO A 248 -13.90 -14.84 -0.46
CA PRO A 248 -15.32 -14.54 -0.17
C PRO A 248 -15.64 -14.16 1.27
N ARG A 249 -14.75 -14.44 2.22
CA ARG A 249 -14.95 -14.23 3.66
C ARG A 249 -13.93 -13.29 4.28
N MET A 250 -13.33 -12.43 3.47
CA MET A 250 -12.32 -11.49 3.91
C MET A 250 -12.87 -10.46 4.91
N GLY A 251 -12.08 -10.15 5.94
CA GLY A 251 -12.44 -9.16 6.96
C GLY A 251 -12.09 -7.73 6.57
N HIS A 252 -10.94 -7.53 5.92
CA HIS A 252 -10.42 -6.25 5.45
C HIS A 252 -9.69 -6.46 4.13
N ASP A 253 -9.93 -5.60 3.16
CA ASP A 253 -9.35 -5.64 1.81
C ASP A 253 -8.84 -4.26 1.36
N ASP A 254 -8.59 -3.37 2.34
CA ASP A 254 -8.29 -1.96 2.06
C ASP A 254 -6.92 -1.79 1.39
N VAL A 255 -5.91 -2.55 1.83
CA VAL A 255 -4.53 -2.42 1.29
C VAL A 255 -4.43 -3.07 -0.09
N ILE A 256 -5.06 -4.23 -0.30
CA ILE A 256 -5.06 -4.89 -1.61
C ILE A 256 -5.89 -4.10 -2.63
N ASP A 257 -6.93 -3.38 -2.20
CA ASP A 257 -7.70 -2.49 -3.09
C ASP A 257 -6.87 -1.28 -3.51
N ALA A 258 -6.17 -0.63 -2.58
CA ALA A 258 -5.23 0.44 -2.91
C ALA A 258 -4.12 -0.06 -3.87
N LEU A 259 -3.62 -1.30 -3.69
CA LEU A 259 -2.69 -1.92 -4.63
C LEU A 259 -3.30 -2.06 -6.03
N ALA A 260 -4.55 -2.51 -6.11
CA ALA A 260 -5.24 -2.64 -7.39
C ALA A 260 -5.41 -1.29 -8.09
N TYR A 261 -5.75 -0.21 -7.36
CA TYR A 261 -5.83 1.14 -7.91
C TYR A 261 -4.48 1.61 -8.45
N ALA A 262 -3.39 1.43 -7.69
CA ALA A 262 -2.06 1.79 -8.16
C ALA A 262 -1.67 1.00 -9.42
N CYS A 263 -1.90 -0.31 -9.44
CA CYS A 263 -1.57 -1.20 -10.56
C CYS A 263 -2.38 -0.93 -11.83
N LYS A 264 -3.57 -0.35 -11.72
CA LYS A 264 -4.45 -0.09 -12.87
C LYS A 264 -3.84 0.87 -13.89
N TYR A 265 -3.07 1.84 -13.42
CA TYR A 265 -2.42 2.86 -14.24
C TYR A 265 -0.91 2.72 -14.28
N ALA A 266 -0.38 1.69 -13.65
CA ALA A 266 1.03 1.41 -13.61
C ALA A 266 1.57 1.11 -15.01
N ASN A 267 2.60 1.82 -15.40
CA ASN A 267 3.31 1.64 -16.65
C ASN A 267 4.82 1.76 -16.44
N PRO A 268 5.64 0.99 -17.21
CA PRO A 268 7.09 1.06 -17.11
C PRO A 268 7.64 2.42 -17.57
N PRO A 269 8.85 2.80 -17.15
CA PRO A 269 9.54 3.95 -17.67
C PRO A 269 9.82 3.80 -19.17
N ILE A 270 9.53 4.85 -19.95
CA ILE A 270 9.70 4.85 -21.40
C ILE A 270 11.09 5.42 -21.75
N GLY A 271 11.83 4.72 -22.59
CA GLY A 271 13.03 5.27 -23.26
C GLY A 271 14.34 5.17 -22.51
N ILE A 272 14.39 4.55 -21.34
CA ILE A 272 15.65 4.21 -20.67
C ILE A 272 16.12 2.88 -21.25
N LYS A 273 16.70 2.89 -22.45
CA LYS A 273 17.48 1.74 -22.93
C LYS A 273 18.71 1.64 -22.04
N GLU A 274 18.97 0.44 -21.50
CA GLU A 274 20.26 0.12 -20.90
C GLU A 274 21.38 0.51 -21.86
N GLU A 275 22.01 1.66 -21.63
CA GLU A 275 23.33 1.86 -22.17
C GLU A 275 24.26 0.93 -21.40
N LYS A 276 24.88 0.01 -22.13
CA LYS A 276 25.86 -0.98 -21.67
C LYS A 276 26.75 -0.36 -20.60
N LYS A 277 26.84 -1.01 -19.43
CA LYS A 277 27.71 -0.72 -18.28
C LYS A 277 28.96 0.07 -18.68
N GLY A 278 29.01 1.35 -18.36
CA GLY A 278 30.27 2.10 -18.48
C GLY A 278 30.24 3.61 -18.67
N SER A 279 29.11 4.28 -18.90
CA SER A 279 29.15 5.67 -19.36
C SER A 279 28.33 6.71 -18.59
N PHE A 280 27.55 6.38 -17.58
CA PHE A 280 26.68 7.38 -16.94
C PHE A 280 27.39 8.41 -16.04
N TYR A 281 28.68 8.27 -15.76
CA TYR A 281 29.38 9.14 -14.81
C TYR A 281 30.44 10.08 -15.40
N LYS A 282 30.49 10.29 -16.72
CA LYS A 282 31.45 11.28 -17.27
C LYS A 282 30.88 12.05 -18.46
N LYS A 283 30.15 13.13 -18.19
CA LYS A 283 30.21 14.37 -18.97
C LYS A 283 29.48 15.49 -18.24
N LYS A 284 30.24 16.28 -17.48
CA LYS A 284 29.80 17.65 -17.14
C LYS A 284 29.62 18.40 -18.47
N PRO A 285 28.50 19.13 -18.65
CA PRO A 285 28.40 20.02 -19.80
C PRO A 285 29.49 21.08 -19.71
N GLN A 286 30.33 21.18 -20.73
CA GLN A 286 31.23 22.31 -20.89
C GLN A 286 30.39 23.55 -21.19
N VAL A 287 30.31 24.44 -20.20
CA VAL A 287 29.79 25.79 -20.43
C VAL A 287 30.75 26.48 -21.38
N LYS A 288 30.37 26.64 -22.67
CA LYS A 288 31.06 27.49 -23.58
C LYS A 288 30.79 28.94 -23.15
N SER A 289 31.76 29.58 -22.50
CA SER A 289 31.75 31.01 -22.27
C SER A 289 31.83 31.73 -23.62
N TRP A 290 30.78 32.42 -23.99
CA TRP A 290 30.84 33.41 -25.06
C TRP A 290 31.46 34.68 -24.46
N VAL A 291 32.73 34.92 -24.74
CA VAL A 291 33.36 36.21 -24.52
C VAL A 291 32.99 37.04 -25.74
N ILE A 292 32.21 38.09 -25.50
CA ILE A 292 31.95 39.15 -26.48
C ILE A 292 33.12 40.10 -26.36
N ALA A 293 33.83 40.28 -27.50
CA ALA A 293 34.82 41.31 -27.71
C ALA A 293 34.11 42.64 -28.04
#